data_03a048827dc85b843d7d4024b01bc295
#
_entry.id   03a048827dc85b843d7d4024b01bc295
#
_cell.length_a   1.000
_cell.length_b   1.000
_cell.length_c   1.000
_cell.angle_alpha   90.00
_cell.angle_beta   90.00
_cell.angle_gamma   90.00
#
_symmetry.space_group_name_H-M   'P 1'
#
loop_
_entity.id
_entity.type
_entity.pdbx_description
1 polymer ?
#
loop_
_entity_poly.entity_id
_entity_poly.type
_entity_poly.pdbx_seq_one_letter_code
_entity_poly.pdbx_strand_id
1 'polypeptide(L)'
;STLCREEAASSLMSVWTVPAHFSVHCCFGEFFICENKKENEKDRKFLKRVKVDAFLENSYNKKHRILHLKGGIGMKCSQLLEHLEYTCLQGSTDVKVTAVVNDSRKIEEGCLFLCIKGAAFDGHKFAAEAAEKGAAVLVVEDEVEVPDSVTVIKVDNTRYAMALISAAWFGYPAEELTTIAVTGTKGKTTTTYMVKSLLEEAGHKVGVIGTIEVVIGQEHIPVNNTTPESYDIHSYFRKMAEEDCDVVVMEASSQGFKLDRTAGIMFDYGLFTNLSPDHIGPNEHKDFAEYLSCKAKLFNQCRYGYANIDDEHFAEITKNATCPIETFGLNENADLVAYDVELTRDRDFLGVDFGLKGTCEGKISCGVPGTFNVHNALGAISIAGHMGVTVEQMNKALRHFSVKGRVQIVPTGYDYTLIIDYAHNAVALESILNTLRA
;
A
#
# COMPACT_ATOMS: atom_id res chain seq x y z
N SER A 1 20.28 6.20 -42.67
CA SER A 1 19.72 6.70 -41.36
C SER A 1 18.20 6.53 -41.26
N THR A 2 17.49 6.49 -42.38
CA THR A 2 16.03 6.26 -42.42
C THR A 2 15.69 4.77 -42.30
N LEU A 3 16.47 3.89 -42.86
CA LEU A 3 16.30 2.43 -42.80
C LEU A 3 16.47 1.85 -41.39
N CYS A 4 17.38 2.37 -40.56
CA CYS A 4 17.55 1.91 -39.20
C CYS A 4 16.36 2.30 -38.28
N ARG A 5 15.58 3.32 -38.63
CA ARG A 5 14.37 3.71 -37.87
C ARG A 5 13.16 2.85 -38.22
N GLU A 6 13.06 2.39 -39.47
CA GLU A 6 11.98 1.49 -39.90
C GLU A 6 12.15 0.06 -39.35
N GLU A 7 13.35 -0.47 -39.25
CA GLU A 7 13.63 -1.77 -38.65
C GLU A 7 13.36 -1.79 -37.14
N ALA A 8 13.68 -0.68 -36.40
CA ALA A 8 13.37 -0.56 -35.00
C ALA A 8 11.87 -0.46 -34.75
N ALA A 9 11.13 0.23 -35.63
CA ALA A 9 9.66 0.34 -35.51
C ALA A 9 8.96 -0.98 -35.84
N SER A 10 9.45 -1.77 -36.82
CA SER A 10 8.88 -3.07 -37.17
C SER A 10 9.14 -4.13 -36.09
N SER A 11 10.30 -4.07 -35.43
CA SER A 11 10.64 -4.97 -34.31
C SER A 11 9.81 -4.69 -33.03
N LEU A 12 9.43 -3.43 -32.83
CA LEU A 12 8.55 -3.04 -31.70
C LEU A 12 7.07 -3.38 -31.94
N MET A 13 6.61 -3.35 -33.21
CA MET A 13 5.23 -3.71 -33.55
C MET A 13 4.90 -5.21 -33.37
N SER A 14 5.90 -6.10 -33.34
CA SER A 14 5.68 -7.54 -33.14
C SER A 14 5.38 -7.94 -31.69
N VAL A 15 5.48 -7.02 -30.73
CA VAL A 15 5.31 -7.28 -29.29
C VAL A 15 3.99 -6.74 -28.74
N TRP A 16 3.26 -5.91 -29.52
CA TRP A 16 2.03 -5.26 -29.05
C TRP A 16 0.81 -5.72 -29.85
N THR A 17 0.01 -6.59 -29.28
CA THR A 17 -1.37 -6.84 -29.75
C THR A 17 -2.23 -5.64 -29.36
N VAL A 18 -2.36 -4.68 -30.29
CA VAL A 18 -3.36 -3.60 -30.13
C VAL A 18 -4.74 -4.21 -30.32
N PRO A 19 -5.69 -4.00 -29.40
CA PRO A 19 -7.06 -4.47 -29.60
C PRO A 19 -7.64 -4.00 -30.94
N ALA A 20 -8.47 -4.82 -31.58
CA ALA A 20 -8.95 -4.61 -32.95
C ALA A 20 -9.73 -3.30 -33.22
N HIS A 21 -10.04 -2.53 -32.18
CA HIS A 21 -10.76 -1.25 -32.23
C HIS A 21 -9.86 0.00 -32.07
N PHE A 22 -8.52 -0.20 -32.04
CA PHE A 22 -7.59 0.92 -32.00
C PHE A 22 -6.72 0.94 -33.26
N SER A 23 -6.39 2.13 -33.74
CA SER A 23 -5.38 2.33 -34.78
C SER A 23 -4.28 3.29 -34.27
N VAL A 24 -3.03 2.96 -34.58
CA VAL A 24 -1.86 3.78 -34.23
C VAL A 24 -1.39 4.51 -35.46
N HIS A 25 -1.30 5.84 -35.39
CA HIS A 25 -0.77 6.69 -36.47
C HIS A 25 0.47 7.42 -36.00
N CYS A 26 1.52 7.45 -36.81
CA CYS A 26 2.74 8.20 -36.57
C CYS A 26 2.79 9.42 -37.46
N CYS A 27 2.85 10.61 -36.91
CA CYS A 27 3.07 11.87 -37.63
C CYS A 27 4.15 12.69 -36.91
N PHE A 28 5.20 13.06 -37.64
CA PHE A 28 6.31 13.90 -37.15
C PHE A 28 7.00 13.41 -35.85
N GLY A 29 7.14 12.07 -35.69
CA GLY A 29 7.82 11.48 -34.51
C GLY A 29 6.95 11.37 -33.26
N GLU A 30 5.66 11.65 -33.36
CA GLU A 30 4.67 11.44 -32.29
C GLU A 30 3.69 10.33 -32.70
N PHE A 31 3.35 9.45 -31.74
CA PHE A 31 2.36 8.40 -31.96
C PHE A 31 1.01 8.82 -31.37
N PHE A 32 -0.04 8.60 -32.15
CA PHE A 32 -1.43 8.87 -31.75
C PHE A 32 -2.19 7.55 -31.73
N ILE A 33 -2.88 7.28 -30.63
CA ILE A 33 -3.77 6.12 -30.50
C ILE A 33 -5.20 6.60 -30.70
N CYS A 34 -5.87 6.08 -31.75
CA CYS A 34 -7.27 6.36 -32.04
C CYS A 34 -8.14 5.16 -31.70
N GLU A 35 -9.19 5.36 -30.92
CA GLU A 35 -10.25 4.38 -30.72
C GLU A 35 -11.23 4.41 -31.90
N ASN A 36 -11.38 3.28 -32.60
CA ASN A 36 -12.33 3.13 -33.69
C ASN A 36 -13.72 2.83 -33.11
N LYS A 37 -14.48 3.83 -32.67
CA LYS A 37 -15.92 3.67 -32.42
C LYS A 37 -16.68 3.58 -33.74
N LYS A 38 -17.31 2.43 -33.97
CA LYS A 38 -18.33 2.30 -35.02
C LYS A 38 -19.61 2.98 -34.54
N GLU A 39 -19.70 4.29 -34.68
CA GLU A 39 -20.98 5.01 -34.65
C GLU A 39 -20.85 6.39 -35.27
N ASN A 40 -21.72 6.65 -36.25
CA ASN A 40 -22.12 7.91 -36.91
C ASN A 40 -21.09 9.05 -37.13
N GLU A 41 -20.99 9.43 -38.40
CA GLU A 41 -20.12 10.41 -39.08
C GLU A 41 -20.12 11.87 -38.51
N LYS A 42 -20.53 12.13 -37.29
CA LYS A 42 -20.57 13.49 -36.71
C LYS A 42 -19.79 13.71 -35.41
N ASP A 43 -19.18 12.70 -34.84
CA ASP A 43 -18.43 12.88 -33.60
C ASP A 43 -16.94 13.08 -33.85
N ARG A 44 -16.43 14.20 -33.32
CA ARG A 44 -15.02 14.61 -33.40
C ARG A 44 -14.10 13.53 -32.84
N LYS A 45 -13.13 13.11 -33.63
CA LYS A 45 -12.02 12.25 -33.21
C LYS A 45 -11.31 12.88 -32.01
N PHE A 46 -11.42 12.25 -30.85
CA PHE A 46 -10.63 12.63 -29.68
C PHE A 46 -9.21 12.02 -29.83
N LEU A 47 -8.24 12.83 -30.19
CA LEU A 47 -6.83 12.46 -30.24
C LEU A 47 -6.22 12.65 -28.83
N LYS A 48 -5.88 11.56 -28.14
CA LYS A 48 -5.10 11.61 -26.91
C LYS A 48 -3.61 11.62 -27.26
N ARG A 49 -2.93 12.74 -27.01
CA ARG A 49 -1.47 12.86 -27.18
C ARG A 49 -0.77 12.11 -26.05
N VAL A 50 -0.07 11.03 -26.35
CA VAL A 50 0.76 10.29 -25.40
C VAL A 50 2.22 10.70 -25.60
N LYS A 51 2.86 11.22 -24.56
CA LYS A 51 4.30 11.50 -24.58
C LYS A 51 5.06 10.17 -24.58
N VAL A 52 5.52 9.74 -25.76
CA VAL A 52 6.23 8.47 -25.96
C VAL A 52 7.58 8.44 -25.24
N ASP A 53 8.25 9.59 -25.08
CA ASP A 53 9.55 9.66 -24.42
C ASP A 53 9.46 9.21 -22.95
N ALA A 54 8.46 9.65 -22.20
CA ALA A 54 8.25 9.23 -20.81
C ALA A 54 7.87 7.74 -20.71
N PHE A 55 7.15 7.21 -21.71
CA PHE A 55 6.75 5.81 -21.73
C PHE A 55 7.92 4.87 -22.12
N LEU A 56 8.74 5.26 -23.10
CA LEU A 56 9.93 4.49 -23.50
C LEU A 56 11.01 4.53 -22.43
N GLU A 57 11.21 5.67 -21.77
CA GLU A 57 12.15 5.84 -20.66
C GLU A 57 11.73 4.99 -19.46
N ASN A 58 10.43 4.97 -19.13
CA ASN A 58 9.88 4.13 -18.07
C ASN A 58 9.99 2.63 -18.41
N SER A 59 9.71 2.23 -19.65
CA SER A 59 9.84 0.84 -20.11
C SER A 59 11.31 0.37 -20.19
N TYR A 60 12.22 1.24 -20.58
CA TYR A 60 13.66 0.97 -20.62
C TYR A 60 14.21 0.83 -19.18
N ASN A 61 13.84 1.74 -18.30
CA ASN A 61 14.20 1.72 -16.89
C ASN A 61 13.61 0.49 -16.17
N LYS A 62 12.35 0.11 -16.45
CA LYS A 62 11.72 -1.11 -15.92
C LYS A 62 12.50 -2.36 -16.33
N LYS A 63 12.91 -2.48 -17.61
CA LYS A 63 13.68 -3.63 -18.13
C LYS A 63 15.10 -3.68 -17.54
N HIS A 64 15.77 -2.54 -17.35
CA HIS A 64 17.08 -2.47 -16.71
C HIS A 64 17.01 -2.77 -15.21
N ARG A 65 16.00 -2.27 -14.50
CA ARG A 65 15.76 -2.58 -13.08
C ARG A 65 15.54 -4.09 -12.85
N ILE A 66 14.74 -4.75 -13.70
CA ILE A 66 14.46 -6.21 -13.61
C ILE A 66 15.72 -7.04 -13.92
N LEU A 67 16.59 -6.60 -14.82
CA LEU A 67 17.84 -7.30 -15.13
C LEU A 67 18.84 -7.28 -13.96
N HIS A 68 18.86 -6.21 -13.14
CA HIS A 68 19.70 -6.17 -11.94
C HIS A 68 19.24 -7.14 -10.84
N LEU A 69 17.94 -7.45 -10.76
CA LEU A 69 17.37 -8.32 -9.73
C LEU A 69 17.43 -9.82 -10.06
N LYS A 70 17.54 -10.20 -11.35
CA LYS A 70 17.54 -11.62 -11.81
C LYS A 70 18.88 -12.34 -11.81
N GLY A 71 19.95 -11.68 -11.48
CA GLY A 71 21.26 -12.32 -11.54
C GLY A 71 22.26 -11.79 -10.54
N GLY A 72 22.41 -12.31 -9.36
CA GLY A 72 23.60 -12.29 -8.49
C GLY A 72 24.58 -11.09 -8.58
N ILE A 73 24.19 -10.01 -9.22
CA ILE A 73 24.98 -8.79 -9.47
C ILE A 73 24.59 -7.81 -8.37
N GLY A 74 25.36 -7.78 -7.27
CA GLY A 74 25.14 -6.82 -6.19
C GLY A 74 25.15 -5.37 -6.70
N MET A 75 24.50 -4.50 -5.96
CA MET A 75 24.34 -3.08 -6.25
C MET A 75 25.47 -2.26 -5.61
N LYS A 76 25.89 -1.14 -6.22
CA LYS A 76 26.85 -0.23 -5.55
C LYS A 76 26.20 0.41 -4.33
N CYS A 77 26.95 0.58 -3.25
CA CYS A 77 26.50 1.28 -2.06
C CYS A 77 25.97 2.68 -2.38
N SER A 78 26.64 3.43 -3.26
CA SER A 78 26.22 4.76 -3.72
C SER A 78 24.81 4.78 -4.33
N GLN A 79 24.39 3.72 -5.03
CA GLN A 79 23.05 3.61 -5.61
C GLN A 79 21.98 3.37 -4.53
N LEU A 80 22.33 2.63 -3.46
CA LEU A 80 21.44 2.39 -2.32
C LEU A 80 21.22 3.66 -1.48
N LEU A 81 22.18 4.58 -1.50
CA LEU A 81 22.19 5.81 -0.72
C LEU A 81 21.70 7.04 -1.51
N GLU A 82 21.23 6.89 -2.75
CA GLU A 82 20.92 8.00 -3.68
C GLU A 82 19.95 9.04 -3.10
N HIS A 83 18.96 8.59 -2.32
CA HIS A 83 17.93 9.45 -1.71
C HIS A 83 18.10 9.62 -0.20
N LEU A 84 19.29 9.34 0.34
CA LEU A 84 19.57 9.38 1.76
C LEU A 84 20.63 10.43 2.07
N GLU A 85 20.39 11.26 3.08
CA GLU A 85 21.42 12.11 3.67
C GLU A 85 22.32 11.27 4.58
N TYR A 86 23.63 11.29 4.34
CA TYR A 86 24.58 10.48 5.07
C TYR A 86 25.97 11.11 5.13
N THR A 87 26.80 10.62 6.05
CA THR A 87 28.23 10.88 6.11
C THR A 87 28.99 9.56 5.98
N CYS A 88 29.92 9.47 5.02
CA CYS A 88 30.85 8.35 4.94
C CYS A 88 31.99 8.58 5.93
N LEU A 89 31.99 7.84 7.05
CA LEU A 89 33.02 7.98 8.10
C LEU A 89 34.29 7.24 7.70
N GLN A 90 34.20 6.13 6.99
CA GLN A 90 35.28 5.24 6.63
C GLN A 90 34.96 4.51 5.31
N GLY A 91 35.97 4.17 4.52
CA GLY A 91 35.87 3.39 3.29
C GLY A 91 35.37 4.19 2.09
N SER A 92 34.59 3.55 1.21
CA SER A 92 34.09 4.12 -0.05
C SER A 92 32.69 3.66 -0.37
N THR A 93 31.85 4.56 -0.89
CA THR A 93 30.49 4.21 -1.40
C THR A 93 30.51 3.51 -2.76
N ASP A 94 31.66 3.36 -3.40
CA ASP A 94 31.80 2.61 -4.68
C ASP A 94 31.85 1.08 -4.47
N VAL A 95 31.80 0.63 -3.20
CA VAL A 95 31.80 -0.80 -2.84
C VAL A 95 30.50 -1.48 -3.31
N LYS A 96 30.65 -2.74 -3.74
CA LYS A 96 29.55 -3.58 -4.17
C LYS A 96 28.88 -4.24 -2.98
N VAL A 97 27.55 -4.14 -2.88
CA VAL A 97 26.70 -4.75 -1.86
C VAL A 97 26.00 -5.97 -2.45
N THR A 98 26.09 -7.12 -1.79
CA THR A 98 25.49 -8.40 -2.21
C THR A 98 24.14 -8.66 -1.61
N ALA A 99 23.85 -8.10 -0.43
CA ALA A 99 22.59 -8.21 0.29
C ALA A 99 22.38 -7.00 1.22
N VAL A 100 21.13 -6.71 1.56
CA VAL A 100 20.75 -5.73 2.59
C VAL A 100 20.20 -6.51 3.79
N VAL A 101 20.79 -6.32 4.96
CA VAL A 101 20.52 -7.14 6.16
C VAL A 101 20.28 -6.25 7.37
N ASN A 102 19.24 -6.55 8.14
CA ASN A 102 18.87 -5.91 9.41
C ASN A 102 18.83 -6.88 10.60
N ASP A 103 19.19 -8.14 10.36
CA ASP A 103 19.26 -9.22 11.38
C ASP A 103 20.68 -9.78 11.42
N SER A 104 21.39 -9.62 12.55
CA SER A 104 22.78 -10.06 12.71
C SER A 104 23.01 -11.56 12.47
N ARG A 105 21.95 -12.37 12.55
CA ARG A 105 21.99 -13.82 12.25
C ARG A 105 22.04 -14.12 10.76
N LYS A 106 21.69 -13.14 9.91
CA LYS A 106 21.64 -13.27 8.45
C LYS A 106 22.80 -12.56 7.75
N ILE A 107 23.80 -12.11 8.50
CA ILE A 107 24.97 -11.44 7.92
C ILE A 107 25.73 -12.45 7.05
N GLU A 108 26.06 -12.01 5.83
CA GLU A 108 26.81 -12.73 4.82
C GLU A 108 27.86 -11.85 4.16
N GLU A 109 28.83 -12.46 3.49
CA GLU A 109 29.94 -11.76 2.85
C GLU A 109 29.45 -10.76 1.79
N GLY A 110 29.96 -9.52 1.87
CA GLY A 110 29.63 -8.44 0.97
C GLY A 110 28.29 -7.74 1.29
N CYS A 111 27.59 -8.09 2.36
CA CYS A 111 26.30 -7.45 2.69
C CYS A 111 26.47 -6.02 3.22
N LEU A 112 25.40 -5.23 3.12
CA LEU A 112 25.17 -4.02 3.88
C LEU A 112 24.36 -4.38 5.11
N PHE A 113 24.90 -4.15 6.31
CA PHE A 113 24.21 -4.40 7.57
C PHE A 113 23.76 -3.07 8.21
N LEU A 114 22.47 -3.00 8.54
CA LEU A 114 21.86 -1.86 9.22
C LEU A 114 21.89 -2.07 10.74
N CYS A 115 22.62 -1.23 11.46
CA CYS A 115 22.73 -1.25 12.91
C CYS A 115 21.54 -0.54 13.57
N ILE A 116 20.36 -1.18 13.55
CA ILE A 116 19.11 -0.57 14.02
C ILE A 116 19.05 -0.60 15.54
N LYS A 117 18.69 0.54 16.15
CA LYS A 117 18.29 0.63 17.56
C LYS A 117 16.87 0.12 17.74
N GLY A 118 16.73 -1.12 18.19
CA GLY A 118 15.46 -1.73 18.56
C GLY A 118 15.09 -1.49 20.03
N ALA A 119 13.83 -1.81 20.40
CA ALA A 119 13.36 -1.69 21.78
C ALA A 119 14.10 -2.63 22.75
N ALA A 120 14.50 -3.82 22.31
CA ALA A 120 15.18 -4.83 23.13
C ALA A 120 16.67 -4.97 22.84
N PHE A 121 17.12 -4.67 21.63
CA PHE A 121 18.49 -4.85 21.19
C PHE A 121 18.95 -3.66 20.36
N ASP A 122 20.24 -3.29 20.55
CA ASP A 122 20.91 -2.29 19.77
C ASP A 122 21.83 -2.97 18.74
N GLY A 123 21.54 -2.75 17.46
CA GLY A 123 22.28 -3.32 16.33
C GLY A 123 23.75 -2.91 16.27
N HIS A 124 24.12 -1.76 16.83
CA HIS A 124 25.53 -1.30 16.88
C HIS A 124 26.43 -2.23 17.67
N LYS A 125 25.91 -2.96 18.66
CA LYS A 125 26.66 -3.97 19.43
C LYS A 125 27.13 -5.15 18.58
N PHE A 126 26.56 -5.34 17.41
CA PHE A 126 26.93 -6.40 16.46
C PHE A 126 27.81 -5.89 15.31
N ALA A 127 28.25 -4.62 15.33
CA ALA A 127 29.05 -4.03 14.25
C ALA A 127 30.38 -4.77 14.03
N ALA A 128 31.12 -5.06 15.10
CA ALA A 128 32.36 -5.82 15.02
C ALA A 128 32.16 -7.26 14.52
N GLU A 129 31.13 -7.94 15.02
CA GLU A 129 30.75 -9.29 14.55
C GLU A 129 30.34 -9.27 13.08
N ALA A 130 29.63 -8.23 12.64
CA ALA A 130 29.23 -8.05 11.25
C ALA A 130 30.44 -7.90 10.33
N ALA A 131 31.41 -7.10 10.75
CA ALA A 131 32.68 -6.93 10.05
C ALA A 131 33.45 -8.26 9.94
N GLU A 132 33.56 -9.02 11.05
CA GLU A 132 34.20 -10.34 11.07
C GLU A 132 33.50 -11.37 10.15
N LYS A 133 32.20 -11.28 10.00
CA LYS A 133 31.40 -12.12 9.09
C LYS A 133 31.43 -11.65 7.63
N GLY A 134 32.19 -10.58 7.33
CA GLY A 134 32.40 -10.10 5.97
C GLY A 134 31.40 -9.07 5.48
N ALA A 135 30.67 -8.37 6.36
CA ALA A 135 29.87 -7.21 5.94
C ALA A 135 30.76 -6.17 5.27
N ALA A 136 30.40 -5.74 4.05
CA ALA A 136 31.16 -4.75 3.31
C ALA A 136 30.80 -3.32 3.71
N VAL A 137 29.57 -3.10 4.19
CA VAL A 137 29.04 -1.79 4.57
C VAL A 137 28.28 -1.91 5.89
N LEU A 138 28.50 -0.96 6.79
CA LEU A 138 27.67 -0.75 8.00
C LEU A 138 26.95 0.59 7.88
N VAL A 139 25.64 0.60 8.18
CA VAL A 139 24.87 1.85 8.34
C VAL A 139 24.56 2.03 9.81
N VAL A 140 25.00 3.15 10.38
CA VAL A 140 25.04 3.40 11.82
C VAL A 140 24.49 4.78 12.19
N GLU A 141 23.98 4.92 13.41
CA GLU A 141 23.67 6.22 14.04
C GLU A 141 24.84 6.67 14.94
N ASP A 142 25.41 5.72 15.67
CA ASP A 142 26.53 5.96 16.58
C ASP A 142 27.85 5.51 15.94
N GLU A 143 28.97 6.04 16.43
CA GLU A 143 30.28 5.60 15.99
C GLU A 143 30.57 4.16 16.42
N VAL A 144 31.20 3.40 15.54
CA VAL A 144 31.56 2.00 15.75
C VAL A 144 33.03 1.79 15.41
N GLU A 145 33.69 0.91 16.15
CA GLU A 145 35.08 0.51 15.87
C GLU A 145 35.11 -0.78 15.07
N VAL A 146 35.54 -0.68 13.82
CA VAL A 146 35.60 -1.82 12.87
C VAL A 146 36.86 -1.67 11.99
N PRO A 147 37.35 -2.76 11.36
CA PRO A 147 38.51 -2.73 10.48
C PRO A 147 38.35 -1.76 9.30
N ASP A 148 39.46 -1.14 8.86
CA ASP A 148 39.49 -0.17 7.75
C ASP A 148 38.95 -0.71 6.41
N SER A 149 38.84 -2.01 6.28
CA SER A 149 38.27 -2.67 5.09
C SER A 149 36.75 -2.53 4.96
N VAL A 150 36.07 -2.15 6.05
CA VAL A 150 34.60 -2.00 6.09
C VAL A 150 34.21 -0.54 5.83
N THR A 151 33.25 -0.32 4.95
CA THR A 151 32.68 1.01 4.74
C THR A 151 31.68 1.33 5.84
N VAL A 152 31.81 2.49 6.49
CA VAL A 152 30.89 2.94 7.56
C VAL A 152 30.16 4.20 7.11
N ILE A 153 28.84 4.09 7.04
CA ILE A 153 27.91 5.15 6.65
C ILE A 153 27.11 5.59 7.87
N LYS A 154 27.30 6.85 8.29
CA LYS A 154 26.54 7.45 9.38
C LYS A 154 25.29 8.14 8.86
N VAL A 155 24.18 7.90 9.54
CA VAL A 155 22.87 8.50 9.30
C VAL A 155 22.26 8.98 10.61
N ASP A 156 21.28 9.87 10.55
CA ASP A 156 20.57 10.36 11.75
C ASP A 156 19.55 9.35 12.28
N ASN A 157 19.00 8.48 11.39
CA ASN A 157 17.96 7.50 11.74
C ASN A 157 18.14 6.25 10.86
N THR A 158 18.58 5.14 11.46
CA THR A 158 18.81 3.88 10.73
C THR A 158 17.51 3.21 10.27
N ARG A 159 16.36 3.45 10.92
CA ARG A 159 15.06 2.94 10.46
C ARG A 159 14.58 3.66 9.20
N TYR A 160 14.71 4.99 9.18
CA TYR A 160 14.44 5.78 7.99
C TYR A 160 15.37 5.38 6.83
N ALA A 161 16.67 5.23 7.13
CA ALA A 161 17.66 4.76 6.16
C ALA A 161 17.30 3.37 5.61
N MET A 162 16.84 2.44 6.47
CA MET A 162 16.39 1.11 6.04
C MET A 162 15.26 1.20 5.02
N ALA A 163 14.30 2.11 5.21
CA ALA A 163 13.19 2.25 4.28
C ALA A 163 13.67 2.70 2.89
N LEU A 164 14.52 3.74 2.81
CA LEU A 164 15.03 4.23 1.54
C LEU A 164 15.99 3.25 0.86
N ILE A 165 16.90 2.63 1.62
CA ILE A 165 17.82 1.61 1.12
C ILE A 165 17.05 0.40 0.59
N SER A 166 15.98 -0.04 1.29
CA SER A 166 15.15 -1.14 0.83
C SER A 166 14.38 -0.79 -0.44
N ALA A 167 13.84 0.42 -0.53
CA ALA A 167 13.22 0.90 -1.76
C ALA A 167 14.18 0.81 -2.96
N ALA A 168 15.40 1.32 -2.81
CA ALA A 168 16.45 1.26 -3.83
C ALA A 168 16.86 -0.19 -4.13
N TRP A 169 17.08 -1.02 -3.10
CA TRP A 169 17.47 -2.43 -3.25
C TRP A 169 16.47 -3.22 -4.08
N PHE A 170 15.18 -3.02 -3.86
CA PHE A 170 14.11 -3.68 -4.61
C PHE A 170 13.68 -2.93 -5.88
N GLY A 171 14.39 -1.85 -6.27
CA GLY A 171 14.15 -1.10 -7.51
C GLY A 171 12.89 -0.26 -7.49
N TYR A 172 12.55 0.34 -6.35
CA TYR A 172 11.39 1.24 -6.15
C TYR A 172 10.04 0.64 -6.58
N PRO A 173 9.67 -0.55 -6.09
CA PRO A 173 8.49 -1.27 -6.57
C PRO A 173 7.17 -0.53 -6.29
N ALA A 174 7.12 0.39 -5.32
CA ALA A 174 5.96 1.23 -5.07
C ALA A 174 5.59 2.13 -6.27
N GLU A 175 6.54 2.46 -7.14
CA GLU A 175 6.30 3.25 -8.36
C GLU A 175 5.68 2.43 -9.51
N GLU A 176 5.65 1.10 -9.38
CA GLU A 176 5.09 0.18 -10.37
C GLU A 176 3.67 -0.28 -10.04
N LEU A 177 3.20 0.01 -8.82
CA LEU A 177 1.91 -0.39 -8.27
C LEU A 177 1.06 0.83 -7.95
N THR A 178 -0.26 0.72 -8.07
CA THR A 178 -1.17 1.66 -7.39
C THR A 178 -1.19 1.31 -5.91
N THR A 179 -0.74 2.22 -5.05
CA THR A 179 -0.53 1.97 -3.63
C THR A 179 -1.61 2.61 -2.78
N ILE A 180 -2.26 1.82 -1.93
CA ILE A 180 -3.36 2.26 -1.05
C ILE A 180 -2.99 1.94 0.39
N ALA A 181 -3.01 2.94 1.28
CA ALA A 181 -2.77 2.76 2.70
C ALA A 181 -4.02 3.06 3.53
N VAL A 182 -4.37 2.16 4.44
CA VAL A 182 -5.52 2.31 5.34
C VAL A 182 -5.03 2.44 6.78
N THR A 183 -5.36 3.56 7.43
CA THR A 183 -5.05 3.79 8.85
C THR A 183 -6.31 4.04 9.67
N GLY A 184 -6.19 3.93 10.98
CA GLY A 184 -7.24 4.15 11.98
C GLY A 184 -7.06 3.26 13.19
N THR A 185 -7.88 3.43 14.21
CA THR A 185 -7.86 2.55 15.40
C THR A 185 -8.50 1.21 15.05
N LYS A 186 -9.72 1.22 14.55
CA LYS A 186 -10.51 0.04 14.18
C LYS A 186 -10.86 0.11 12.67
N GLY A 187 -11.30 -1.02 12.12
CA GLY A 187 -11.79 -1.07 10.74
C GLY A 187 -10.71 -1.29 9.66
N LYS A 188 -9.42 -1.07 9.92
CA LYS A 188 -8.36 -1.20 8.91
C LYS A 188 -8.45 -2.49 8.08
N THR A 189 -8.44 -3.63 8.74
CA THR A 189 -8.49 -4.95 8.09
C THR A 189 -9.75 -5.09 7.23
N THR A 190 -10.92 -4.79 7.79
CA THR A 190 -12.19 -4.89 7.05
C THR A 190 -12.18 -3.99 5.82
N THR A 191 -11.79 -2.73 5.99
CA THR A 191 -11.70 -1.76 4.87
C THR A 191 -10.68 -2.20 3.82
N THR A 192 -9.51 -2.68 4.22
CA THR A 192 -8.47 -3.20 3.30
C THR A 192 -9.03 -4.33 2.42
N TYR A 193 -9.73 -5.29 3.02
CA TYR A 193 -10.35 -6.38 2.26
C TYR A 193 -11.58 -5.94 1.46
N MET A 194 -12.35 -4.92 1.92
CA MET A 194 -13.41 -4.31 1.11
C MET A 194 -12.85 -3.66 -0.15
N VAL A 195 -11.78 -2.83 -0.02
CA VAL A 195 -11.09 -2.24 -1.18
C VAL A 195 -10.61 -3.33 -2.14
N LYS A 196 -9.96 -4.39 -1.61
CA LYS A 196 -9.56 -5.54 -2.43
C LYS A 196 -10.74 -6.12 -3.21
N SER A 197 -11.85 -6.44 -2.53
CA SER A 197 -13.03 -7.05 -3.15
C SER A 197 -13.64 -6.17 -4.24
N LEU A 198 -13.73 -4.86 -3.99
CA LEU A 198 -14.28 -3.90 -4.94
C LEU A 198 -13.41 -3.79 -6.20
N LEU A 199 -12.11 -3.71 -6.04
CA LEU A 199 -11.18 -3.57 -7.16
C LEU A 199 -11.03 -4.89 -7.96
N GLU A 200 -11.06 -6.04 -7.29
CA GLU A 200 -11.07 -7.34 -7.97
C GLU A 200 -12.35 -7.58 -8.79
N GLU A 201 -13.51 -7.12 -8.31
CA GLU A 201 -14.76 -7.16 -9.10
C GLU A 201 -14.65 -6.29 -10.36
N ALA A 202 -13.86 -5.22 -10.33
CA ALA A 202 -13.55 -4.38 -11.48
C ALA A 202 -12.46 -4.96 -12.40
N GLY A 203 -11.84 -6.08 -12.02
CA GLY A 203 -10.83 -6.78 -12.82
C GLY A 203 -9.38 -6.45 -12.47
N HIS A 204 -9.13 -5.73 -11.39
CA HIS A 204 -7.77 -5.48 -10.88
C HIS A 204 -7.19 -6.71 -10.19
N LYS A 205 -5.88 -6.88 -10.27
CA LYS A 205 -5.15 -7.89 -9.49
C LYS A 205 -4.54 -7.22 -8.26
N VAL A 206 -5.12 -7.51 -7.09
CA VAL A 206 -4.86 -6.77 -5.86
C VAL A 206 -4.02 -7.58 -4.87
N GLY A 207 -2.85 -7.04 -4.50
CA GLY A 207 -2.07 -7.51 -3.36
C GLY A 207 -2.56 -6.90 -2.04
N VAL A 208 -2.38 -7.62 -0.93
CA VAL A 208 -2.73 -7.16 0.41
C VAL A 208 -1.55 -7.30 1.35
N ILE A 209 -1.35 -6.30 2.22
CA ILE A 209 -0.47 -6.39 3.40
C ILE A 209 -1.28 -5.96 4.62
N GLY A 210 -1.49 -6.87 5.57
CA GLY A 210 -2.31 -6.54 6.74
C GLY A 210 -2.17 -7.52 7.90
N THR A 211 -2.99 -7.31 8.91
CA THR A 211 -2.96 -8.04 10.19
C THR A 211 -3.16 -9.53 10.03
N ILE A 212 -3.96 -9.96 9.07
CA ILE A 212 -4.26 -11.39 8.86
C ILE A 212 -3.09 -12.08 8.16
N GLU A 213 -2.64 -11.50 7.04
CA GLU A 213 -1.65 -12.09 6.15
C GLU A 213 -1.19 -11.09 5.09
N VAL A 214 -0.15 -11.45 4.34
CA VAL A 214 0.16 -10.84 3.04
C VAL A 214 -0.39 -11.76 1.95
N VAL A 215 -1.12 -11.17 0.98
CA VAL A 215 -1.68 -11.89 -0.16
C VAL A 215 -1.00 -11.40 -1.44
N ILE A 216 -0.41 -12.33 -2.20
CA ILE A 216 0.24 -12.07 -3.49
C ILE A 216 -0.29 -13.11 -4.49
N GLY A 217 -1.25 -12.71 -5.32
CA GLY A 217 -1.93 -13.67 -6.19
C GLY A 217 -2.62 -14.78 -5.39
N GLN A 218 -2.10 -16.00 -5.48
CA GLN A 218 -2.58 -17.15 -4.70
C GLN A 218 -1.70 -17.47 -3.47
N GLU A 219 -0.62 -16.75 -3.27
CA GLU A 219 0.27 -16.95 -2.13
C GLU A 219 -0.28 -16.19 -0.91
N HIS A 220 -0.36 -16.90 0.24
CA HIS A 220 -0.79 -16.37 1.53
C HIS A 220 0.36 -16.50 2.53
N ILE A 221 0.94 -15.38 2.95
CA ILE A 221 2.12 -15.33 3.82
C ILE A 221 1.69 -14.86 5.21
N PRO A 222 1.89 -15.65 6.27
CA PRO A 222 1.61 -15.22 7.63
C PRO A 222 2.53 -14.08 8.06
N VAL A 223 1.99 -13.16 8.85
CA VAL A 223 2.71 -11.97 9.33
C VAL A 223 2.73 -11.90 10.86
N ASN A 224 3.76 -11.25 11.40
CA ASN A 224 3.87 -10.98 12.83
C ASN A 224 3.38 -9.57 13.20
N ASN A 225 3.36 -8.65 12.25
CA ASN A 225 3.00 -7.25 12.45
C ASN A 225 1.98 -6.82 11.41
N THR A 226 1.00 -6.01 11.81
CA THR A 226 0.02 -5.37 10.91
C THR A 226 0.70 -4.62 9.75
N THR A 227 1.78 -3.90 10.06
CA THR A 227 2.65 -3.22 9.10
C THR A 227 4.04 -3.82 9.26
N PRO A 228 4.54 -4.62 8.33
CA PRO A 228 5.88 -5.23 8.38
C PRO A 228 7.01 -4.19 8.44
N GLU A 229 8.24 -4.64 8.66
CA GLU A 229 9.42 -3.78 8.52
C GLU A 229 9.59 -3.31 7.06
N SER A 230 10.21 -2.17 6.84
CA SER A 230 10.31 -1.55 5.51
C SER A 230 10.96 -2.47 4.47
N TYR A 231 11.96 -3.26 4.85
CA TYR A 231 12.58 -4.26 3.98
C TYR A 231 11.55 -5.28 3.45
N ASP A 232 10.71 -5.81 4.36
CA ASP A 232 9.68 -6.78 3.99
C ASP A 232 8.59 -6.14 3.12
N ILE A 233 8.17 -4.88 3.42
CA ILE A 233 7.19 -4.15 2.60
C ILE A 233 7.68 -4.04 1.16
N HIS A 234 8.91 -3.56 0.94
CA HIS A 234 9.46 -3.43 -0.42
C HIS A 234 9.70 -4.77 -1.10
N SER A 235 10.06 -5.81 -0.35
CA SER A 235 10.15 -7.18 -0.85
C SER A 235 8.80 -7.70 -1.34
N TYR A 236 7.73 -7.48 -0.57
CA TYR A 236 6.37 -7.86 -0.97
C TYR A 236 5.88 -7.06 -2.17
N PHE A 237 6.13 -5.75 -2.21
CA PHE A 237 5.79 -4.92 -3.37
C PHE A 237 6.49 -5.42 -4.63
N ARG A 238 7.78 -5.79 -4.53
CA ARG A 238 8.53 -6.36 -5.67
C ARG A 238 7.90 -7.66 -6.16
N LYS A 239 7.59 -8.59 -5.24
CA LYS A 239 6.89 -9.82 -5.59
C LYS A 239 5.52 -9.56 -6.22
N MET A 240 4.74 -8.62 -5.68
CA MET A 240 3.43 -8.23 -6.25
C MET A 240 3.58 -7.73 -7.69
N ALA A 241 4.56 -6.86 -7.95
CA ALA A 241 4.82 -6.35 -9.29
C ALA A 241 5.31 -7.46 -10.25
N GLU A 242 6.09 -8.44 -9.77
CA GLU A 242 6.53 -9.61 -10.56
C GLU A 242 5.39 -10.58 -10.85
N GLU A 243 4.40 -10.66 -9.97
CA GLU A 243 3.17 -11.45 -10.12
C GLU A 243 2.06 -10.69 -10.87
N ASP A 244 2.40 -9.58 -11.54
CA ASP A 244 1.46 -8.73 -12.29
C ASP A 244 0.28 -8.20 -11.46
N CYS A 245 0.46 -7.98 -10.16
CA CYS A 245 -0.48 -7.15 -9.40
C CYS A 245 -0.36 -5.70 -9.91
N ASP A 246 -1.48 -5.02 -10.07
CA ASP A 246 -1.54 -3.61 -10.44
C ASP A 246 -1.87 -2.70 -9.25
N VAL A 247 -2.42 -3.28 -8.18
CA VAL A 247 -2.77 -2.57 -6.95
C VAL A 247 -2.25 -3.30 -5.72
N VAL A 248 -1.80 -2.55 -4.74
CA VAL A 248 -1.57 -3.05 -3.37
C VAL A 248 -2.35 -2.24 -2.36
N VAL A 249 -3.05 -2.92 -1.46
CA VAL A 249 -3.74 -2.29 -0.33
C VAL A 249 -3.07 -2.74 0.95
N MET A 250 -2.61 -1.80 1.78
CA MET A 250 -1.95 -2.13 3.03
C MET A 250 -2.54 -1.45 4.26
N GLU A 251 -2.55 -2.16 5.38
CA GLU A 251 -2.81 -1.58 6.68
C GLU A 251 -1.59 -0.81 7.18
N ALA A 252 -1.73 0.50 7.40
CA ALA A 252 -0.70 1.38 7.93
C ALA A 252 -1.00 1.69 9.40
N SER A 253 -0.35 0.98 10.32
CA SER A 253 -0.50 1.17 11.76
C SER A 253 0.25 2.40 12.26
N SER A 254 -0.18 2.95 13.40
CA SER A 254 0.54 4.06 14.03
C SER A 254 1.98 3.72 14.41
N GLN A 255 2.24 2.47 14.80
CA GLN A 255 3.60 1.97 15.03
C GLN A 255 4.41 1.88 13.73
N GLY A 256 3.78 1.54 12.60
CA GLY A 256 4.40 1.58 11.29
C GLY A 256 4.92 2.98 10.94
N PHE A 257 4.12 4.01 11.18
CA PHE A 257 4.53 5.41 11.01
C PHE A 257 5.55 5.88 12.05
N LYS A 258 5.42 5.45 13.32
CA LYS A 258 6.36 5.80 14.39
C LYS A 258 7.76 5.27 14.12
N LEU A 259 7.84 4.06 13.59
CA LEU A 259 9.08 3.35 13.32
C LEU A 259 9.56 3.48 11.87
N ASP A 260 9.06 4.47 11.13
CA ASP A 260 9.43 4.81 9.75
C ASP A 260 9.32 3.62 8.76
N ARG A 261 8.46 2.62 9.05
CA ARG A 261 8.31 1.43 8.20
C ARG A 261 7.77 1.73 6.80
N THR A 262 7.02 2.83 6.67
CA THR A 262 6.45 3.31 5.40
C THR A 262 7.18 4.53 4.85
N ALA A 263 8.31 4.93 5.44
CA ALA A 263 9.05 6.09 4.98
C ALA A 263 9.51 5.93 3.53
N GLY A 264 9.53 7.03 2.78
CA GLY A 264 9.89 7.03 1.35
C GLY A 264 8.81 6.50 0.41
N ILE A 265 7.70 5.93 0.92
CA ILE A 265 6.55 5.55 0.09
C ILE A 265 5.60 6.74 -0.01
N MET A 266 5.32 7.20 -1.24
CA MET A 266 4.23 8.14 -1.52
C MET A 266 3.04 7.33 -2.04
N PHE A 267 2.09 7.03 -1.16
CA PHE A 267 0.89 6.29 -1.53
C PHE A 267 0.03 7.07 -2.53
N ASP A 268 -0.60 6.39 -3.47
CA ASP A 268 -1.57 7.05 -4.35
C ASP A 268 -2.82 7.43 -3.58
N TYR A 269 -3.29 6.55 -2.68
CA TYR A 269 -4.46 6.79 -1.84
C TYR A 269 -4.19 6.49 -0.37
N GLY A 270 -4.60 7.41 0.50
CA GLY A 270 -4.54 7.26 1.95
C GLY A 270 -5.95 7.32 2.55
N LEU A 271 -6.34 6.35 3.39
CA LEU A 271 -7.66 6.30 4.01
C LEU A 271 -7.56 6.27 5.53
N PHE A 272 -8.32 7.16 6.17
CA PHE A 272 -8.50 7.23 7.62
C PHE A 272 -9.92 6.77 8.00
N THR A 273 -10.01 5.74 8.84
CA THR A 273 -11.29 5.17 9.28
C THR A 273 -11.84 5.82 10.54
N ASN A 274 -11.07 5.84 11.63
CA ASN A 274 -11.45 6.39 12.92
C ASN A 274 -10.26 6.49 13.89
N LEU A 275 -10.42 7.25 14.98
CA LEU A 275 -9.45 7.35 16.05
C LEU A 275 -10.12 7.27 17.42
N SER A 276 -9.60 6.40 18.28
CA SER A 276 -9.98 6.33 19.70
C SER A 276 -8.74 5.93 20.51
N PRO A 277 -8.68 6.24 21.82
CA PRO A 277 -7.54 5.87 22.65
C PRO A 277 -7.23 4.37 22.57
N ASP A 278 -6.05 4.03 22.09
CA ASP A 278 -5.53 2.68 21.97
C ASP A 278 -4.00 2.75 21.86
N HIS A 279 -3.29 1.66 22.09
CA HIS A 279 -1.83 1.59 21.93
C HIS A 279 -1.03 2.67 22.67
N ILE A 280 -1.45 3.01 23.91
CA ILE A 280 -0.74 3.95 24.78
C ILE A 280 -0.11 3.16 25.92
N GLY A 281 1.23 3.13 25.99
CA GLY A 281 1.95 2.35 26.97
C GLY A 281 3.48 2.41 26.83
N PRO A 282 4.24 1.76 27.70
CA PRO A 282 5.70 1.88 27.76
C PRO A 282 6.46 1.50 26.48
N ASN A 283 5.91 0.58 25.69
CA ASN A 283 6.53 0.10 24.43
C ASN A 283 5.71 0.51 23.20
N GLU A 284 4.73 1.39 23.38
CA GLU A 284 3.83 1.86 22.33
C GLU A 284 3.95 3.39 22.18
N HIS A 285 2.82 4.11 22.15
CA HIS A 285 2.84 5.57 22.14
C HIS A 285 2.88 6.10 23.56
N LYS A 286 3.62 7.21 23.78
CA LYS A 286 3.74 7.83 25.10
C LYS A 286 2.41 8.43 25.57
N ASP A 287 1.61 8.94 24.63
CA ASP A 287 0.33 9.59 24.85
C ASP A 287 -0.55 9.56 23.59
N PHE A 288 -1.78 10.02 23.74
CA PHE A 288 -2.75 10.09 22.64
C PHE A 288 -2.32 11.07 21.53
N ALA A 289 -1.64 12.16 21.89
CA ALA A 289 -1.19 13.16 20.92
C ALA A 289 -0.12 12.57 19.97
N GLU A 290 0.82 11.77 20.49
CA GLU A 290 1.77 11.03 19.66
C GLU A 290 1.06 9.99 18.77
N TYR A 291 0.08 9.26 19.33
CA TYR A 291 -0.70 8.29 18.57
C TYR A 291 -1.45 8.92 17.39
N LEU A 292 -2.13 10.05 17.62
CA LEU A 292 -2.81 10.85 16.60
C LEU A 292 -1.79 11.37 15.55
N SER A 293 -0.70 11.99 16.02
CA SER A 293 0.31 12.57 15.11
C SER A 293 0.94 11.53 14.20
N CYS A 294 1.16 10.31 14.69
CA CYS A 294 1.67 9.20 13.87
C CYS A 294 0.70 8.82 12.75
N LYS A 295 -0.60 8.72 13.04
CA LYS A 295 -1.58 8.40 11.98
C LYS A 295 -1.77 9.54 10.98
N ALA A 296 -1.72 10.80 11.44
CA ALA A 296 -1.80 11.99 10.60
C ALA A 296 -0.67 12.05 9.54
N LYS A 297 0.46 11.38 9.77
CA LYS A 297 1.56 11.27 8.78
C LYS A 297 1.08 10.70 7.44
N LEU A 298 0.01 9.87 7.42
CA LEU A 298 -0.53 9.32 6.18
C LEU A 298 -0.87 10.40 5.17
N PHE A 299 -1.49 11.49 5.60
CA PHE A 299 -1.91 12.59 4.72
C PHE A 299 -0.77 13.50 4.23
N ASN A 300 0.46 13.24 4.71
CA ASN A 300 1.70 13.80 4.16
C ASN A 300 2.46 12.77 3.30
N GLN A 301 1.99 11.53 3.25
CA GLN A 301 2.56 10.42 2.50
C GLN A 301 1.58 9.83 1.47
N CYS A 302 0.54 10.58 1.08
CA CYS A 302 -0.36 10.15 0.01
C CYS A 302 -0.69 11.30 -0.95
N ARG A 303 -1.08 10.93 -2.18
CA ARG A 303 -1.48 11.87 -3.24
C ARG A 303 -2.93 12.34 -3.08
N TYR A 304 -3.82 11.43 -2.63
CA TYR A 304 -5.23 11.68 -2.34
C TYR A 304 -5.58 11.04 -1.00
N GLY A 305 -6.23 11.81 -0.14
CA GLY A 305 -6.70 11.37 1.16
C GLY A 305 -8.21 11.14 1.17
N TYR A 306 -8.65 10.13 1.92
CA TYR A 306 -10.06 9.85 2.23
C TYR A 306 -10.22 9.80 3.73
N ALA A 307 -11.17 10.56 4.29
CA ALA A 307 -11.31 10.66 5.73
C ALA A 307 -12.77 10.58 6.19
N ASN A 308 -13.02 9.82 7.24
CA ASN A 308 -14.30 9.75 7.91
C ASN A 308 -14.56 11.07 8.66
N ILE A 309 -15.52 11.87 8.15
CA ILE A 309 -15.88 13.16 8.76
C ILE A 309 -16.68 13.01 10.07
N ASP A 310 -17.28 11.85 10.31
CA ASP A 310 -18.04 11.56 11.53
C ASP A 310 -17.14 11.25 12.74
N ASP A 311 -15.83 11.06 12.52
CA ASP A 311 -14.88 10.88 13.62
C ASP A 311 -14.59 12.20 14.33
N GLU A 312 -14.67 12.21 15.67
CA GLU A 312 -14.47 13.42 16.49
C GLU A 312 -13.08 14.05 16.30
N HIS A 313 -12.08 13.27 15.89
CA HIS A 313 -10.71 13.72 15.62
C HIS A 313 -10.43 14.04 14.16
N PHE A 314 -11.46 14.04 13.29
CA PHE A 314 -11.30 14.35 11.86
C PHE A 314 -10.52 15.66 11.62
N ALA A 315 -10.94 16.74 12.29
CA ALA A 315 -10.30 18.05 12.11
C ALA A 315 -8.84 18.07 12.55
N GLU A 316 -8.48 17.32 13.59
CA GLU A 316 -7.13 17.26 14.12
C GLU A 316 -6.21 16.40 13.23
N ILE A 317 -6.70 15.26 12.74
CA ILE A 317 -5.91 14.33 11.94
C ILE A 317 -5.65 14.86 10.52
N THR A 318 -6.55 15.68 9.99
CA THR A 318 -6.41 16.30 8.66
C THR A 318 -5.77 17.68 8.68
N LYS A 319 -5.57 18.28 9.86
CA LYS A 319 -5.10 19.66 10.04
C LYS A 319 -3.87 20.05 9.22
N ASN A 320 -2.90 19.15 9.13
CA ASN A 320 -1.63 19.38 8.46
C ASN A 320 -1.48 18.53 7.18
N ALA A 321 -2.59 18.09 6.61
CA ALA A 321 -2.57 17.32 5.38
C ALA A 321 -1.98 18.14 4.23
N THR A 322 -1.12 17.51 3.42
CA THR A 322 -0.51 18.13 2.23
C THR A 322 -1.16 17.67 0.93
N CYS A 323 -2.09 16.71 1.02
CA CYS A 323 -2.87 16.21 -0.11
C CYS A 323 -4.32 16.72 -0.06
N PRO A 324 -5.07 16.71 -1.19
CA PRO A 324 -6.51 16.90 -1.18
C PRO A 324 -7.19 15.78 -0.38
N ILE A 325 -8.22 16.14 0.41
CA ILE A 325 -9.01 15.22 1.21
C ILE A 325 -10.45 15.19 0.67
N GLU A 326 -10.94 13.99 0.34
CA GLU A 326 -12.34 13.69 0.13
C GLU A 326 -12.91 13.06 1.41
N THR A 327 -14.09 13.47 1.81
CA THR A 327 -14.73 13.05 3.06
C THR A 327 -15.84 12.05 2.81
N PHE A 328 -16.00 11.12 3.74
CA PHE A 328 -17.14 10.19 3.75
C PHE A 328 -17.76 10.08 5.14
N GLY A 329 -19.03 9.73 5.21
CA GLY A 329 -19.73 9.56 6.49
C GLY A 329 -21.24 9.43 6.36
N LEU A 330 -21.92 9.48 7.51
CA LEU A 330 -23.37 9.63 7.61
C LEU A 330 -23.77 11.11 7.68
N ASN A 331 -22.82 11.98 7.99
CA ASN A 331 -23.00 13.42 8.04
C ASN A 331 -23.27 13.96 6.62
N GLU A 332 -24.35 14.75 6.46
CA GLU A 332 -24.76 15.32 5.18
C GLU A 332 -23.74 16.27 4.53
N ASN A 333 -22.74 16.73 5.28
CA ASN A 333 -21.65 17.55 4.77
C ASN A 333 -20.47 16.77 4.20
N ALA A 334 -20.52 15.42 4.22
CA ALA A 334 -19.51 14.59 3.57
C ALA A 334 -19.65 14.65 2.04
N ASP A 335 -18.53 14.44 1.34
CA ASP A 335 -18.51 14.34 -0.13
C ASP A 335 -19.20 13.04 -0.60
N LEU A 336 -19.08 11.95 0.18
CA LEU A 336 -19.83 10.69 0.02
C LEU A 336 -20.64 10.39 1.28
N VAL A 337 -21.95 10.35 1.16
CA VAL A 337 -22.89 10.15 2.27
C VAL A 337 -23.64 8.82 2.14
N ALA A 338 -23.71 8.05 3.24
CA ALA A 338 -24.70 6.97 3.34
C ALA A 338 -25.95 7.46 4.06
N TYR A 339 -27.11 7.10 3.53
CA TYR A 339 -28.43 7.42 4.10
C TYR A 339 -29.34 6.19 4.08
N ASP A 340 -30.44 6.23 4.84
CA ASP A 340 -31.41 5.11 5.00
C ASP A 340 -30.69 3.79 5.34
N VAL A 341 -29.85 3.84 6.37
CA VAL A 341 -29.06 2.68 6.82
C VAL A 341 -29.97 1.73 7.57
N GLU A 342 -30.18 0.54 7.03
CA GLU A 342 -31.05 -0.49 7.59
C GLU A 342 -30.30 -1.81 7.80
N LEU A 343 -30.47 -2.44 8.99
CA LEU A 343 -29.98 -3.79 9.22
C LEU A 343 -30.92 -4.76 8.49
N THR A 344 -30.36 -5.52 7.55
CA THR A 344 -31.14 -6.49 6.77
C THR A 344 -30.78 -7.90 7.21
N ARG A 345 -31.82 -8.67 7.55
CA ARG A 345 -31.70 -10.07 7.96
C ARG A 345 -32.69 -10.92 7.19
N ASP A 346 -32.18 -11.67 6.24
CA ASP A 346 -32.91 -12.71 5.50
C ASP A 346 -32.30 -14.08 5.80
N ARG A 347 -32.93 -15.13 5.23
CA ARG A 347 -32.52 -16.53 5.41
C ARG A 347 -31.02 -16.76 5.11
N ASP A 348 -30.50 -16.06 4.11
CA ASP A 348 -29.16 -16.24 3.55
C ASP A 348 -28.32 -14.95 3.56
N PHE A 349 -28.83 -13.87 4.20
CA PHE A 349 -28.15 -12.58 4.24
C PHE A 349 -28.31 -11.93 5.63
N LEU A 350 -27.18 -11.60 6.22
CA LEU A 350 -27.08 -10.72 7.41
C LEU A 350 -26.12 -9.60 7.08
N GLY A 351 -26.64 -8.38 6.97
CA GLY A 351 -25.82 -7.24 6.54
C GLY A 351 -26.52 -5.92 6.77
N VAL A 352 -26.05 -4.90 6.06
CA VAL A 352 -26.63 -3.56 6.06
C VAL A 352 -26.93 -3.11 4.64
N ASP A 353 -28.12 -2.54 4.45
CA ASP A 353 -28.50 -1.85 3.20
C ASP A 353 -28.47 -0.35 3.45
N PHE A 354 -28.00 0.41 2.48
CA PHE A 354 -27.95 1.87 2.54
C PHE A 354 -27.92 2.51 1.15
N GLY A 355 -28.44 3.74 1.08
CA GLY A 355 -28.30 4.58 -0.11
C GLY A 355 -26.99 5.34 -0.12
N LEU A 356 -26.47 5.69 -1.30
CA LEU A 356 -25.32 6.54 -1.52
C LEU A 356 -25.76 7.86 -2.16
N LYS A 357 -25.16 8.97 -1.72
CA LYS A 357 -25.35 10.33 -2.25
C LYS A 357 -24.01 11.05 -2.25
N GLY A 358 -23.77 11.86 -3.28
CA GLY A 358 -22.55 12.68 -3.42
C GLY A 358 -21.65 12.18 -4.55
N THR A 359 -20.39 11.86 -4.27
CA THR A 359 -19.43 11.42 -5.30
C THR A 359 -19.82 10.10 -5.98
N CYS A 360 -20.66 9.29 -5.33
CA CYS A 360 -21.34 8.13 -5.91
C CYS A 360 -22.82 8.15 -5.54
N GLU A 361 -23.69 7.70 -6.45
CA GLU A 361 -25.14 7.60 -6.20
C GLU A 361 -25.68 6.21 -6.49
N GLY A 362 -26.50 5.66 -5.59
CA GLY A 362 -27.11 4.35 -5.76
C GLY A 362 -27.44 3.67 -4.44
N LYS A 363 -27.62 2.34 -4.47
CA LYS A 363 -27.91 1.51 -3.28
C LYS A 363 -26.85 0.42 -3.13
N ILE A 364 -26.46 0.17 -1.91
CA ILE A 364 -25.49 -0.85 -1.53
C ILE A 364 -26.11 -1.81 -0.52
N SER A 365 -25.91 -3.10 -0.75
CA SER A 365 -26.09 -4.16 0.24
C SER A 365 -24.71 -4.67 0.66
N CYS A 366 -24.39 -4.56 1.93
CA CYS A 366 -23.09 -5.00 2.47
C CYS A 366 -23.27 -6.20 3.39
N GLY A 367 -22.67 -7.35 3.07
CA GLY A 367 -22.81 -8.63 3.75
C GLY A 367 -22.16 -8.73 5.14
N VAL A 368 -21.78 -7.61 5.75
CA VAL A 368 -21.31 -7.52 7.13
C VAL A 368 -22.16 -6.52 7.89
N PRO A 369 -22.77 -6.92 9.02
CA PRO A 369 -23.70 -6.08 9.77
C PRO A 369 -22.96 -5.00 10.60
N GLY A 370 -23.71 -3.97 10.97
CA GLY A 370 -23.27 -2.92 11.89
C GLY A 370 -22.91 -1.60 11.21
N THR A 371 -23.31 -0.49 11.84
CA THR A 371 -23.12 0.88 11.34
C THR A 371 -21.62 1.20 11.12
N PHE A 372 -20.76 0.68 11.98
CA PHE A 372 -19.31 0.85 11.81
C PHE A 372 -18.78 0.22 10.50
N ASN A 373 -19.46 -0.83 9.98
CA ASN A 373 -19.14 -1.40 8.68
C ASN A 373 -19.67 -0.57 7.52
N VAL A 374 -20.70 0.26 7.74
CA VAL A 374 -21.09 1.27 6.73
C VAL A 374 -19.95 2.28 6.53
N HIS A 375 -19.34 2.80 7.60
CA HIS A 375 -18.17 3.69 7.48
C HIS A 375 -16.98 3.00 6.79
N ASN A 376 -16.71 1.74 7.13
CA ASN A 376 -15.65 0.96 6.46
C ASN A 376 -15.94 0.80 4.95
N ALA A 377 -17.21 0.53 4.61
CA ALA A 377 -17.64 0.40 3.22
C ALA A 377 -17.58 1.74 2.47
N LEU A 378 -18.01 2.85 3.08
CA LEU A 378 -17.92 4.19 2.47
C LEU A 378 -16.48 4.55 2.11
N GLY A 379 -15.52 4.34 3.02
CA GLY A 379 -14.13 4.60 2.72
C GLY A 379 -13.59 3.74 1.58
N ALA A 380 -13.98 2.46 1.52
CA ALA A 380 -13.61 1.57 0.41
C ALA A 380 -14.28 1.99 -0.91
N ILE A 381 -15.55 2.39 -0.86
CA ILE A 381 -16.35 2.89 -2.01
C ILE A 381 -15.75 4.19 -2.56
N SER A 382 -15.32 5.13 -1.71
CA SER A 382 -14.68 6.37 -2.15
C SER A 382 -13.45 6.09 -3.02
N ILE A 383 -12.56 5.21 -2.57
CA ILE A 383 -11.37 4.81 -3.35
C ILE A 383 -11.79 4.09 -4.64
N ALA A 384 -12.69 3.11 -4.55
CA ALA A 384 -13.13 2.34 -5.70
C ALA A 384 -13.83 3.20 -6.75
N GLY A 385 -14.65 4.17 -6.33
CA GLY A 385 -15.30 5.14 -7.20
C GLY A 385 -14.30 6.02 -7.94
N HIS A 386 -13.26 6.50 -7.24
CA HIS A 386 -12.17 7.24 -7.86
C HIS A 386 -11.41 6.40 -8.91
N MET A 387 -11.30 5.10 -8.68
CA MET A 387 -10.68 4.16 -9.62
C MET A 387 -11.64 3.66 -10.71
N GLY A 388 -12.87 4.20 -10.80
CA GLY A 388 -13.83 3.95 -11.86
C GLY A 388 -14.68 2.71 -11.69
N VAL A 389 -14.72 2.11 -10.50
CA VAL A 389 -15.63 0.99 -10.19
C VAL A 389 -17.05 1.50 -10.15
N THR A 390 -17.97 0.84 -10.85
CA THR A 390 -19.39 1.25 -10.88
C THR A 390 -20.12 0.81 -9.61
N VAL A 391 -21.19 1.53 -9.25
CA VAL A 391 -22.01 1.18 -8.08
C VAL A 391 -22.60 -0.22 -8.18
N GLU A 392 -22.91 -0.69 -9.40
CA GLU A 392 -23.39 -2.05 -9.63
C GLU A 392 -22.32 -3.09 -9.27
N GLN A 393 -21.06 -2.88 -9.69
CA GLN A 393 -19.92 -3.73 -9.31
C GLN A 393 -19.68 -3.67 -7.80
N MET A 394 -19.75 -2.46 -7.21
CA MET A 394 -19.59 -2.27 -5.76
C MET A 394 -20.65 -3.06 -4.98
N ASN A 395 -21.92 -2.96 -5.38
CA ASN A 395 -23.00 -3.69 -4.73
C ASN A 395 -22.83 -5.21 -4.86
N LYS A 396 -22.41 -5.69 -6.02
CA LYS A 396 -22.13 -7.12 -6.25
C LYS A 396 -20.99 -7.62 -5.34
N ALA A 397 -19.89 -6.89 -5.27
CA ALA A 397 -18.74 -7.24 -4.44
C ALA A 397 -19.07 -7.23 -2.94
N LEU A 398 -19.74 -6.18 -2.46
CA LEU A 398 -20.03 -6.00 -1.03
C LEU A 398 -21.16 -6.91 -0.52
N ARG A 399 -22.12 -7.28 -1.37
CA ARG A 399 -23.23 -8.15 -0.97
C ARG A 399 -22.76 -9.52 -0.46
N HIS A 400 -21.69 -10.07 -1.02
CA HIS A 400 -21.14 -11.36 -0.63
C HIS A 400 -19.82 -11.22 0.14
N PHE A 401 -19.50 -10.01 0.57
CA PHE A 401 -18.28 -9.71 1.27
C PHE A 401 -18.23 -10.40 2.65
N SER A 402 -17.08 -11.01 2.93
CA SER A 402 -16.76 -11.52 4.27
C SER A 402 -15.27 -11.46 4.51
N VAL A 403 -14.86 -11.27 5.75
CA VAL A 403 -13.44 -11.25 6.15
C VAL A 403 -13.23 -12.27 7.27
N LYS A 404 -12.18 -13.06 7.15
CA LYS A 404 -11.79 -14.05 8.16
C LYS A 404 -11.63 -13.38 9.53
N GLY A 405 -12.41 -13.85 10.50
CA GLY A 405 -12.38 -13.35 11.88
C GLY A 405 -12.92 -11.91 12.07
N ARG A 406 -13.75 -11.39 11.16
CA ARG A 406 -14.42 -10.09 11.28
C ARG A 406 -15.92 -10.26 11.02
N VAL A 407 -16.70 -10.45 12.11
CA VAL A 407 -18.13 -10.79 12.04
C VAL A 407 -18.37 -11.91 11.03
N GLN A 408 -17.45 -12.86 10.96
CA GLN A 408 -17.48 -13.94 9.99
C GLN A 408 -18.60 -14.94 10.34
N ILE A 409 -19.61 -15.05 9.51
CA ILE A 409 -20.67 -16.04 9.64
C ILE A 409 -20.14 -17.38 9.14
N VAL A 410 -20.26 -18.41 9.97
CA VAL A 410 -19.86 -19.79 9.63
C VAL A 410 -21.11 -20.63 9.43
N PRO A 411 -21.34 -21.18 8.21
CA PRO A 411 -22.45 -22.08 7.97
C PRO A 411 -22.38 -23.32 8.87
N THR A 412 -23.40 -23.55 9.69
CA THR A 412 -23.41 -24.69 10.63
C THR A 412 -24.28 -25.84 10.18
N GLY A 413 -25.23 -25.59 9.26
CA GLY A 413 -26.27 -26.55 8.88
C GLY A 413 -27.34 -26.77 9.96
N TYR A 414 -27.29 -26.02 11.06
CA TYR A 414 -28.21 -26.08 12.20
C TYR A 414 -29.03 -24.77 12.34
N ASP A 415 -30.02 -24.76 13.22
CA ASP A 415 -30.89 -23.60 13.49
C ASP A 415 -30.24 -22.62 14.50
N TYR A 416 -28.95 -22.33 14.31
CA TYR A 416 -28.22 -21.28 14.99
C TYR A 416 -27.15 -20.67 14.11
N THR A 417 -26.86 -19.39 14.35
CA THR A 417 -25.79 -18.67 13.65
C THR A 417 -24.50 -18.71 14.47
N LEU A 418 -23.42 -19.19 13.87
CA LEU A 418 -22.07 -19.13 14.44
C LEU A 418 -21.31 -17.97 13.80
N ILE A 419 -20.78 -17.09 14.68
CA ILE A 419 -19.99 -15.92 14.25
C ILE A 419 -18.61 -15.98 14.88
N ILE A 420 -17.58 -15.74 14.06
CA ILE A 420 -16.20 -15.57 14.51
C ILE A 420 -15.82 -14.10 14.39
N ASP A 421 -15.33 -13.51 15.47
CA ASP A 421 -14.83 -12.13 15.49
C ASP A 421 -13.58 -11.96 16.35
N TYR A 422 -12.77 -10.97 16.00
CA TYR A 422 -11.52 -10.61 16.70
C TYR A 422 -11.73 -9.66 17.88
N ALA A 423 -12.97 -9.35 18.25
CA ALA A 423 -13.26 -8.48 19.41
C ALA A 423 -12.63 -9.07 20.68
N HIS A 424 -11.71 -8.32 21.29
CA HIS A 424 -10.92 -8.75 22.45
C HIS A 424 -10.92 -7.73 23.58
N ASN A 425 -11.71 -6.66 23.48
CA ASN A 425 -11.91 -5.67 24.53
C ASN A 425 -13.40 -5.35 24.72
N ALA A 426 -13.74 -4.72 25.84
CA ALA A 426 -15.14 -4.45 26.23
C ALA A 426 -15.90 -3.65 25.15
N VAL A 427 -15.30 -2.60 24.61
CA VAL A 427 -15.93 -1.71 23.62
C VAL A 427 -16.25 -2.47 22.33
N ALA A 428 -15.31 -3.29 21.84
CA ALA A 428 -15.51 -4.09 20.63
C ALA A 428 -16.59 -5.17 20.83
N LEU A 429 -16.58 -5.86 21.99
CA LEU A 429 -17.60 -6.86 22.34
C LEU A 429 -18.99 -6.23 22.46
N GLU A 430 -19.10 -5.08 23.13
CA GLU A 430 -20.36 -4.35 23.28
C GLU A 430 -20.91 -3.93 21.90
N SER A 431 -20.06 -3.40 21.03
CA SER A 431 -20.44 -3.00 19.66
C SER A 431 -21.04 -4.18 18.86
N ILE A 432 -20.37 -5.34 18.90
CA ILE A 432 -20.85 -6.55 18.19
C ILE A 432 -22.17 -7.05 18.83
N LEU A 433 -22.24 -7.15 20.15
CA LEU A 433 -23.45 -7.62 20.82
C LEU A 433 -24.64 -6.71 20.55
N ASN A 434 -24.44 -5.39 20.52
CA ASN A 434 -25.50 -4.44 20.18
C ASN A 434 -25.94 -4.60 18.71
N THR A 435 -25.01 -4.79 17.79
CA THR A 435 -25.29 -5.07 16.37
C THR A 435 -26.10 -6.36 16.19
N LEU A 436 -25.81 -7.40 16.97
CA LEU A 436 -26.50 -8.68 16.87
C LEU A 436 -27.89 -8.72 17.58
N ARG A 437 -28.13 -7.76 18.49
CA ARG A 437 -29.43 -7.61 19.19
C ARG A 437 -30.44 -6.79 18.40
N ALA A 438 -29.99 -5.88 17.54
CA ALA A 438 -30.82 -5.08 16.66
C ALA A 438 -31.38 -5.92 15.51
#